data_e735d0268aae0a782472d9140ec159e8
#
_entry.id   e735d0268aae0a782472d9140ec159e8
#
_cell.length_a   1.000
_cell.length_b   1.000
_cell.length_c   1.000
_cell.angle_alpha   90.00
_cell.angle_beta   90.00
_cell.angle_gamma   90.00
#
_symmetry.space_group_name_H-M   'P 1'
#
loop_
_entity.id
_entity.type
_entity.pdbx_description
1 polymer ?
#
loop_
_entity_poly.entity_id
_entity_poly.type
_entity_poly.pdbx_seq_one_letter_code
_entity_poly.pdbx_strand_id
1 'polypeptide(L)'
;ILLLVFICGGFSEVFGFIQVILFAGLCAFLLLTKTQTANRQLRNGIFAAFITAALAYLVVYAAPGNAIRQAASSHPEPAPFARLPWLVLRATLVEFYSYLIHARFWILPHFFLPFAFGFSWNAPTQMPEKTNQENPKKLFRAILWIGLSTFALAVVAAFPSAYIQWDAPVARSMILFFAFFIPAAGICSFLLGRIIAAARIKQLSPGQIGIQAKALRIFAVLLFAAGITASVITSTQTLPVQHAYAQAWDARDQELRALRAQGVVRAQAPALTNAYGSVDLTDNPKHWVNRCAAQYYGLESLEKNN
;
A
#
# COMPACT_ATOMS: atom_id res chain seq x y z
N ILE A 1 20.94 -1.14 -5.90
CA ILE A 1 19.90 -1.63 -4.95
C ILE A 1 19.85 -0.73 -3.72
N LEU A 2 20.96 -0.45 -3.02
CA LEU A 2 20.93 0.37 -1.79
C LEU A 2 20.37 1.79 -2.03
N LEU A 3 20.74 2.44 -3.14
CA LEU A 3 20.17 3.73 -3.51
C LEU A 3 18.64 3.66 -3.66
N LEU A 4 18.11 2.61 -4.29
CA LEU A 4 16.66 2.41 -4.41
C LEU A 4 16.00 2.21 -3.04
N VAL A 5 16.63 1.43 -2.14
CA VAL A 5 16.13 1.26 -0.77
C VAL A 5 16.06 2.60 -0.04
N PHE A 6 17.11 3.43 -0.17
CA PHE A 6 17.16 4.76 0.44
C PHE A 6 16.08 5.69 -0.11
N ILE A 7 15.98 5.80 -1.44
CA ILE A 7 14.98 6.65 -2.10
C ILE A 7 13.56 6.19 -1.72
N CYS A 8 13.27 4.90 -1.86
CA CYS A 8 11.96 4.36 -1.51
C CYS A 8 11.60 4.59 -0.04
N GLY A 9 12.55 4.41 0.89
CA GLY A 9 12.34 4.70 2.32
C GLY A 9 12.07 6.18 2.61
N GLY A 10 12.58 7.08 1.77
CA GLY A 10 12.40 8.52 1.88
C GLY A 10 11.03 9.04 1.44
N PHE A 11 10.22 8.26 0.70
CA PHE A 11 8.92 8.72 0.20
C PHE A 11 7.85 8.86 1.27
N SER A 12 7.90 8.06 2.34
CA SER A 12 6.85 8.03 3.36
C SER A 12 7.38 7.43 4.65
N GLU A 13 6.99 8.03 5.79
CA GLU A 13 7.31 7.48 7.12
C GLU A 13 6.82 6.04 7.27
N VAL A 14 5.61 5.75 6.80
CA VAL A 14 5.03 4.41 6.87
C VAL A 14 5.84 3.43 6.03
N PHE A 15 6.22 3.81 4.81
CA PHE A 15 7.00 2.96 3.93
C PHE A 15 8.41 2.71 4.47
N GLY A 16 9.08 3.76 4.95
CA GLY A 16 10.38 3.64 5.59
C GLY A 16 10.34 2.71 6.81
N PHE A 17 9.31 2.84 7.65
CA PHE A 17 9.10 1.95 8.80
C PHE A 17 8.91 0.49 8.40
N ILE A 18 8.05 0.22 7.39
CA ILE A 18 7.84 -1.13 6.84
C ILE A 18 9.15 -1.72 6.32
N GLN A 19 9.93 -0.95 5.56
CA GLN A 19 11.23 -1.41 5.06
C GLN A 19 12.19 -1.79 6.20
N VAL A 20 12.28 -0.97 7.24
CA VAL A 20 13.12 -1.26 8.42
C VAL A 20 12.70 -2.57 9.06
N ILE A 21 11.40 -2.77 9.33
CA ILE A 21 10.88 -4.00 9.95
C ILE A 21 11.10 -5.22 9.04
N LEU A 22 10.86 -5.09 7.74
CA LEU A 22 11.06 -6.17 6.78
C LEU A 22 12.54 -6.62 6.74
N PHE A 23 13.47 -5.67 6.58
CA PHE A 23 14.90 -6.01 6.54
C PHE A 23 15.43 -6.47 7.89
N ALA A 24 14.93 -5.92 9.01
CA ALA A 24 15.24 -6.44 10.35
C ALA A 24 14.78 -7.89 10.51
N GLY A 25 13.57 -8.22 10.09
CA GLY A 25 13.04 -9.59 10.09
C GLY A 25 13.88 -10.54 9.24
N LEU A 26 14.29 -10.11 8.04
CA LEU A 26 15.20 -10.89 7.18
C LEU A 26 16.57 -11.10 7.82
N CYS A 27 17.13 -10.07 8.45
CA CYS A 27 18.40 -10.20 9.20
C CYS A 27 18.25 -11.18 10.36
N ALA A 28 17.19 -11.07 11.15
CA ALA A 28 16.89 -11.98 12.25
C ALA A 28 16.72 -13.42 11.75
N PHE A 29 15.97 -13.62 10.67
CA PHE A 29 15.80 -14.92 10.05
C PHE A 29 17.15 -15.56 9.64
N LEU A 30 18.02 -14.81 8.98
CA LEU A 30 19.34 -15.27 8.57
C LEU A 30 20.25 -15.61 9.76
N LEU A 31 20.15 -14.88 10.87
CA LEU A 31 20.90 -15.15 12.09
C LEU A 31 20.39 -16.40 12.81
N LEU A 32 19.06 -16.57 12.90
CA LEU A 32 18.44 -17.68 13.64
C LEU A 32 18.54 -19.00 12.90
N THR A 33 18.44 -19.00 11.56
CA THR A 33 18.43 -20.24 10.77
C THR A 33 19.81 -20.87 10.57
N LYS A 34 20.90 -20.19 10.99
CA LYS A 34 22.29 -20.63 10.81
C LYS A 34 22.56 -21.20 9.41
N THR A 35 21.87 -20.66 8.40
CA THR A 35 21.98 -21.13 7.01
C THR A 35 23.39 -20.84 6.50
N GLN A 36 24.28 -21.80 6.71
CA GLN A 36 25.67 -21.77 6.17
C GLN A 36 25.68 -21.71 4.64
N THR A 37 24.56 -22.07 4.00
CA THR A 37 24.36 -22.07 2.56
C THR A 37 23.95 -20.70 1.98
N ALA A 38 23.55 -19.72 2.81
CA ALA A 38 23.26 -18.39 2.28
C ALA A 38 24.54 -17.75 1.76
N ASN A 39 24.53 -17.43 0.47
CA ASN A 39 25.65 -16.71 -0.18
C ASN A 39 26.02 -15.50 0.68
N ARG A 40 27.31 -15.39 1.06
CA ARG A 40 27.86 -14.29 1.87
C ARG A 40 27.47 -12.92 1.29
N GLN A 41 27.43 -12.80 -0.03
CA GLN A 41 27.04 -11.57 -0.71
C GLN A 41 25.58 -11.21 -0.45
N LEU A 42 24.66 -12.20 -0.50
CA LEU A 42 23.25 -12.00 -0.20
C LEU A 42 23.06 -11.54 1.26
N ARG A 43 23.73 -12.20 2.20
CA ARG A 43 23.66 -11.83 3.61
C ARG A 43 24.15 -10.40 3.84
N ASN A 44 25.32 -10.06 3.31
CA ASN A 44 25.89 -8.71 3.44
C ASN A 44 24.96 -7.66 2.75
N GLY A 45 24.35 -8.01 1.61
CA GLY A 45 23.39 -7.17 0.92
C GLY A 45 22.15 -6.87 1.76
N ILE A 46 21.61 -7.87 2.47
CA ILE A 46 20.44 -7.70 3.35
C ILE A 46 20.80 -6.82 4.56
N PHE A 47 21.96 -7.03 5.19
CA PHE A 47 22.41 -6.16 6.29
C PHE A 47 22.64 -4.71 5.82
N ALA A 48 23.25 -4.52 4.66
CA ALA A 48 23.44 -3.19 4.09
C ALA A 48 22.10 -2.52 3.75
N ALA A 49 21.12 -3.27 3.23
CA ALA A 49 19.79 -2.79 2.96
C ALA A 49 19.04 -2.39 4.26
N PHE A 50 19.20 -3.15 5.34
CA PHE A 50 18.65 -2.79 6.66
C PHE A 50 19.21 -1.46 7.17
N ILE A 51 20.54 -1.29 7.14
CA ILE A 51 21.19 -0.04 7.57
C ILE A 51 20.69 1.12 6.71
N THR A 52 20.64 0.93 5.40
CA THR A 52 20.19 1.97 4.45
C THR A 52 18.71 2.36 4.70
N ALA A 53 17.84 1.39 4.93
CA ALA A 53 16.43 1.64 5.26
C ALA A 53 16.28 2.39 6.60
N ALA A 54 17.07 2.01 7.62
CA ALA A 54 17.07 2.68 8.91
C ALA A 54 17.54 4.14 8.80
N LEU A 55 18.59 4.41 8.02
CA LEU A 55 19.07 5.77 7.77
C LEU A 55 18.02 6.60 7.00
N ALA A 56 17.39 6.05 5.96
CA ALA A 56 16.33 6.73 5.22
C ALA A 56 15.15 7.09 6.15
N TYR A 57 14.73 6.13 6.99
CA TYR A 57 13.66 6.35 7.95
C TYR A 57 14.01 7.44 8.97
N LEU A 58 15.23 7.44 9.50
CA LEU A 58 15.69 8.48 10.44
C LEU A 58 15.68 9.87 9.82
N VAL A 59 16.11 10.01 8.56
CA VAL A 59 16.05 11.29 7.82
C VAL A 59 14.60 11.79 7.70
N VAL A 60 13.68 10.90 7.31
CA VAL A 60 12.26 11.26 7.19
C VAL A 60 11.67 11.60 8.57
N TYR A 61 11.95 10.79 9.58
CA TYR A 61 11.45 11.02 10.95
C TYR A 61 11.93 12.34 11.55
N ALA A 62 13.20 12.69 11.31
CA ALA A 62 13.81 13.93 11.81
C ALA A 62 13.39 15.18 11.00
N ALA A 63 12.62 15.04 9.92
CA ALA A 63 12.21 16.17 9.11
C ALA A 63 11.38 17.19 9.93
N PRO A 64 11.72 18.49 9.91
CA PRO A 64 11.05 19.50 10.73
C PRO A 64 9.52 19.57 10.53
N GLY A 65 9.04 19.28 9.32
CA GLY A 65 7.60 19.21 8.99
C GLY A 65 6.83 18.19 9.80
N ASN A 66 7.48 17.12 10.26
CA ASN A 66 6.85 16.08 11.06
C ASN A 66 6.55 16.58 12.49
N ALA A 67 7.47 17.31 13.09
CA ALA A 67 7.25 17.93 14.40
C ALA A 67 6.11 18.96 14.36
N ILE A 68 6.05 19.79 13.30
CA ILE A 68 4.97 20.75 13.10
C ILE A 68 3.61 20.05 12.94
N ARG A 69 3.57 18.99 12.14
CA ARG A 69 2.35 18.21 11.92
C ARG A 69 1.89 17.52 13.21
N GLN A 70 2.82 16.95 13.97
CA GLN A 70 2.52 16.30 15.25
C GLN A 70 1.94 17.29 16.26
N ALA A 71 2.58 18.46 16.42
CA ALA A 71 2.11 19.51 17.32
C ALA A 71 0.72 20.08 16.94
N ALA A 72 0.34 19.99 15.67
CA ALA A 72 -0.95 20.45 15.16
C ALA A 72 -2.02 19.34 15.09
N SER A 73 -1.68 18.09 15.45
CA SER A 73 -2.64 16.99 15.46
C SER A 73 -3.63 17.14 16.61
N SER A 74 -4.79 16.48 16.53
CA SER A 74 -5.77 16.40 17.62
C SER A 74 -5.21 15.70 18.86
N HIS A 75 -4.17 14.92 18.66
CA HIS A 75 -3.43 14.21 19.70
C HIS A 75 -1.95 14.56 19.59
N PRO A 76 -1.47 15.65 20.20
CA PRO A 76 -0.07 16.07 20.11
C PRO A 76 0.90 15.07 20.76
N GLU A 77 0.41 14.27 21.69
CA GLU A 77 1.19 13.21 22.34
C GLU A 77 0.94 11.85 21.67
N PRO A 78 1.98 11.01 21.56
CA PRO A 78 1.83 9.64 21.05
C PRO A 78 0.85 8.81 21.89
N ALA A 79 0.25 7.80 21.28
CA ALA A 79 -0.67 6.91 21.96
C ALA A 79 0.02 6.15 23.11
N PRO A 80 -0.61 6.06 24.30
CA PRO A 80 -0.10 5.26 25.40
C PRO A 80 0.08 3.80 24.99
N PHE A 81 1.19 3.18 25.38
CA PHE A 81 1.51 1.79 25.03
C PHE A 81 0.38 0.80 25.39
N ALA A 82 -0.35 1.05 26.49
CA ALA A 82 -1.48 0.20 26.87
C ALA A 82 -2.64 0.20 25.87
N ARG A 83 -2.86 1.29 25.13
CA ARG A 83 -3.92 1.40 24.12
C ARG A 83 -3.46 1.01 22.71
N LEU A 84 -2.17 0.99 22.49
CA LEU A 84 -1.57 0.80 21.16
C LEU A 84 -1.99 -0.52 20.47
N PRO A 85 -2.02 -1.70 21.14
CA PRO A 85 -2.46 -2.93 20.50
C PRO A 85 -3.88 -2.85 19.94
N TRP A 86 -4.80 -2.23 20.69
CA TRP A 86 -6.17 -2.02 20.24
C TRP A 86 -6.26 -1.03 19.09
N LEU A 87 -5.56 0.09 19.17
CA LEU A 87 -5.55 1.10 18.11
C LEU A 87 -4.99 0.54 16.80
N VAL A 88 -3.90 -0.21 16.87
CA VAL A 88 -3.30 -0.85 15.69
C VAL A 88 -4.25 -1.90 15.09
N LEU A 89 -4.86 -2.75 15.91
CA LEU A 89 -5.83 -3.73 15.44
C LEU A 89 -7.03 -3.06 14.78
N ARG A 90 -7.61 -2.05 15.44
CA ARG A 90 -8.72 -1.26 14.88
C ARG A 90 -8.33 -0.61 13.56
N ALA A 91 -7.18 0.04 13.48
CA ALA A 91 -6.67 0.67 12.28
C ALA A 91 -6.52 -0.35 11.13
N THR A 92 -5.92 -1.51 11.41
CA THR A 92 -5.77 -2.61 10.44
C THR A 92 -7.12 -3.11 9.93
N LEU A 93 -8.10 -3.29 10.82
CA LEU A 93 -9.44 -3.75 10.45
C LEU A 93 -10.21 -2.70 9.63
N VAL A 94 -10.08 -1.41 9.97
CA VAL A 94 -10.67 -0.30 9.20
C VAL A 94 -10.07 -0.24 7.80
N GLU A 95 -8.76 -0.41 7.64
CA GLU A 95 -8.12 -0.47 6.34
C GLU A 95 -8.63 -1.65 5.51
N PHE A 96 -8.70 -2.83 6.11
CA PHE A 96 -9.21 -4.02 5.45
C PHE A 96 -10.67 -3.85 5.00
N TYR A 97 -11.51 -3.31 5.87
CA TYR A 97 -12.92 -3.00 5.56
C TYR A 97 -13.04 -1.96 4.44
N SER A 98 -12.26 -0.88 4.51
CA SER A 98 -12.20 0.14 3.48
C SER A 98 -11.78 -0.45 2.13
N TYR A 99 -10.80 -1.36 2.12
CA TYR A 99 -10.41 -2.08 0.91
C TYR A 99 -11.58 -2.87 0.33
N LEU A 100 -12.27 -3.67 1.13
CA LEU A 100 -13.39 -4.49 0.66
C LEU A 100 -14.50 -3.64 0.03
N ILE A 101 -14.78 -2.47 0.57
CA ILE A 101 -15.81 -1.57 0.05
C ILE A 101 -15.36 -0.85 -1.22
N HIS A 102 -14.20 -0.24 -1.20
CA HIS A 102 -13.74 0.61 -2.31
C HIS A 102 -13.21 -0.21 -3.49
N ALA A 103 -12.57 -1.35 -3.22
CA ALA A 103 -12.02 -2.21 -4.25
C ALA A 103 -12.97 -3.34 -4.70
N ARG A 104 -14.24 -3.34 -4.27
CA ARG A 104 -15.21 -4.43 -4.53
C ARG A 104 -15.27 -4.91 -5.97
N PHE A 105 -15.18 -4.04 -6.95
CA PHE A 105 -15.17 -4.40 -8.37
C PHE A 105 -13.79 -4.83 -8.88
N TRP A 106 -12.72 -4.36 -8.23
CA TRP A 106 -11.33 -4.67 -8.58
C TRP A 106 -10.82 -5.94 -7.91
N ILE A 107 -11.42 -6.33 -6.79
CA ILE A 107 -11.08 -7.56 -6.08
C ILE A 107 -11.30 -8.77 -6.99
N LEU A 108 -12.42 -8.80 -7.70
CA LEU A 108 -12.80 -9.95 -8.53
C LEU A 108 -11.72 -10.34 -9.56
N PRO A 109 -11.22 -9.44 -10.44
CA PRO A 109 -10.16 -9.79 -11.38
C PRO A 109 -8.89 -10.26 -10.70
N HIS A 110 -8.49 -9.63 -9.60
CA HIS A 110 -7.26 -9.97 -8.89
C HIS A 110 -7.31 -11.36 -8.21
N PHE A 111 -8.49 -11.83 -7.86
CA PHE A 111 -8.68 -13.16 -7.32
C PHE A 111 -8.97 -14.19 -8.42
N PHE A 112 -9.88 -13.90 -9.32
CA PHE A 112 -10.33 -14.86 -10.33
C PHE A 112 -9.25 -15.22 -11.33
N LEU A 113 -8.45 -14.27 -11.80
CA LEU A 113 -7.41 -14.54 -12.78
C LEU A 113 -6.34 -15.50 -12.23
N PRO A 114 -5.69 -15.24 -11.08
CA PRO A 114 -4.76 -16.18 -10.48
C PRO A 114 -5.41 -17.54 -10.13
N PHE A 115 -6.66 -17.54 -9.64
CA PHE A 115 -7.40 -18.74 -9.36
C PHE A 115 -7.59 -19.61 -10.62
N ALA A 116 -8.03 -19.00 -11.72
CA ALA A 116 -8.23 -19.69 -12.99
C ALA A 116 -6.92 -20.28 -13.53
N PHE A 117 -5.82 -19.56 -13.41
CA PHE A 117 -4.50 -20.05 -13.76
C PHE A 117 -4.10 -21.21 -12.84
N GLY A 118 -4.26 -21.08 -11.54
CA GLY A 118 -3.97 -22.16 -10.57
C GLY A 118 -4.80 -23.41 -10.82
N PHE A 119 -6.11 -23.26 -11.05
CA PHE A 119 -7.01 -24.36 -11.39
C PHE A 119 -6.59 -25.08 -12.68
N SER A 120 -6.15 -24.35 -13.67
CA SER A 120 -5.80 -24.87 -14.97
C SER A 120 -4.33 -25.31 -15.12
N TRP A 121 -3.47 -25.01 -14.14
CA TRP A 121 -2.03 -25.27 -14.18
C TRP A 121 -1.71 -26.76 -14.36
N ASN A 122 -2.46 -27.61 -13.66
CA ASN A 122 -2.29 -29.07 -13.71
C ASN A 122 -3.44 -29.76 -14.45
N ALA A 123 -4.25 -29.03 -15.24
CA ALA A 123 -5.28 -29.66 -16.05
C ALA A 123 -4.59 -30.58 -17.08
N PRO A 124 -4.81 -31.89 -17.03
CA PRO A 124 -4.11 -32.82 -17.89
C PRO A 124 -4.53 -32.58 -19.33
N THR A 125 -3.60 -32.11 -20.15
CA THR A 125 -3.75 -32.10 -21.61
C THR A 125 -3.49 -33.48 -22.20
N GLN A 126 -2.83 -34.38 -21.45
CA GLN A 126 -2.58 -35.78 -21.77
C GLN A 126 -2.51 -36.56 -20.45
N MET A 127 -2.76 -37.88 -20.47
CA MET A 127 -2.73 -38.75 -19.27
C MET A 127 -1.45 -38.55 -18.47
N PRO A 128 -1.54 -38.33 -17.17
CA PRO A 128 -0.36 -38.08 -16.37
C PRO A 128 0.42 -39.38 -16.18
N GLU A 129 1.57 -39.46 -16.79
CA GLU A 129 2.67 -40.20 -16.19
C GLU A 129 2.84 -39.66 -14.77
N LYS A 130 2.98 -40.50 -13.74
CA LYS A 130 3.02 -40.23 -12.29
C LYS A 130 3.71 -38.89 -11.88
N THR A 131 3.23 -37.78 -12.35
CA THR A 131 3.76 -36.48 -11.99
C THR A 131 3.36 -36.15 -10.55
N ASN A 132 4.35 -35.83 -9.74
CA ASN A 132 4.28 -35.41 -8.33
C ASN A 132 3.00 -34.65 -8.02
N GLN A 133 1.95 -35.35 -7.59
CA GLN A 133 0.75 -34.69 -7.06
C GLN A 133 1.19 -33.90 -5.83
N GLU A 134 1.28 -32.57 -5.98
CA GLU A 134 1.60 -31.72 -4.85
C GLU A 134 0.62 -31.98 -3.70
N ASN A 135 1.17 -32.15 -2.53
CA ASN A 135 0.40 -32.44 -1.33
C ASN A 135 -0.48 -31.21 -0.98
N PRO A 136 -1.82 -31.29 -1.03
CA PRO A 136 -2.72 -30.17 -0.76
C PRO A 136 -2.52 -29.58 0.64
N LYS A 137 -2.04 -30.37 1.61
CA LYS A 137 -1.68 -29.87 2.95
C LYS A 137 -0.50 -28.89 2.92
N LYS A 138 0.48 -29.11 2.01
CA LYS A 138 1.60 -28.18 1.84
C LYS A 138 1.13 -26.86 1.23
N LEU A 139 0.26 -26.92 0.23
CA LEU A 139 -0.33 -25.74 -0.40
C LEU A 139 -1.19 -24.94 0.61
N PHE A 140 -2.00 -25.63 1.40
CA PHE A 140 -2.81 -24.98 2.44
C PHE A 140 -1.94 -24.31 3.51
N ARG A 141 -0.85 -24.96 3.95
CA ARG A 141 0.12 -24.32 4.86
C ARG A 141 0.75 -23.08 4.24
N ALA A 142 1.08 -23.12 2.95
CA ALA A 142 1.60 -21.92 2.26
C ALA A 142 0.60 -20.78 2.27
N ILE A 143 -0.70 -21.03 2.00
CA ILE A 143 -1.77 -20.03 2.10
C ILE A 143 -1.83 -19.44 3.51
N LEU A 144 -1.79 -20.27 4.55
CA LEU A 144 -1.81 -19.79 5.94
C LEU A 144 -0.60 -18.90 6.26
N TRP A 145 0.60 -19.30 5.85
CA TRP A 145 1.81 -18.50 6.09
C TRP A 145 1.79 -17.19 5.32
N ILE A 146 1.33 -17.18 4.06
CA ILE A 146 1.19 -15.96 3.26
C ILE A 146 0.16 -15.04 3.91
N GLY A 147 -1.00 -15.57 4.30
CA GLY A 147 -2.04 -14.79 4.97
C GLY A 147 -1.56 -14.18 6.30
N LEU A 148 -0.89 -14.97 7.14
CA LEU A 148 -0.35 -14.50 8.41
C LEU A 148 0.74 -13.44 8.22
N SER A 149 1.65 -13.64 7.26
CA SER A 149 2.70 -12.66 6.94
C SER A 149 2.11 -11.36 6.40
N THR A 150 1.08 -11.46 5.54
CA THR A 150 0.39 -10.27 5.01
C THR A 150 -0.34 -9.53 6.10
N PHE A 151 -1.01 -10.22 7.01
CA PHE A 151 -1.65 -9.63 8.18
C PHE A 151 -0.63 -8.94 9.10
N ALA A 152 0.50 -9.58 9.37
CA ALA A 152 1.59 -8.99 10.15
C ALA A 152 2.13 -7.71 9.49
N LEU A 153 2.31 -7.70 8.15
CA LEU A 153 2.72 -6.51 7.42
C LEU A 153 1.65 -5.40 7.47
N ALA A 154 0.36 -5.75 7.42
CA ALA A 154 -0.72 -4.79 7.58
C ALA A 154 -0.71 -4.14 8.97
N VAL A 155 -0.49 -4.93 10.03
CA VAL A 155 -0.31 -4.45 11.41
C VAL A 155 0.88 -3.49 11.50
N VAL A 156 2.01 -3.84 10.89
CA VAL A 156 3.20 -2.97 10.83
C VAL A 156 2.91 -1.67 10.07
N ALA A 157 2.16 -1.74 8.98
CA ALA A 157 1.78 -0.55 8.19
C ALA A 157 0.83 0.39 8.96
N ALA A 158 -0.09 -0.16 9.75
CA ALA A 158 -1.03 0.61 10.56
C ALA A 158 -0.39 1.24 11.81
N PHE A 159 0.73 0.67 12.29
CA PHE A 159 1.36 1.07 13.55
C PHE A 159 1.74 2.56 13.62
N PRO A 160 2.43 3.17 12.64
CA PRO A 160 2.82 4.59 12.75
C PRO A 160 1.62 5.52 12.90
N SER A 161 0.55 5.28 12.14
CA SER A 161 -0.66 6.10 12.22
C SER A 161 -1.39 5.91 13.55
N ALA A 162 -1.53 4.67 14.01
CA ALA A 162 -2.14 4.38 15.30
C ALA A 162 -1.34 4.99 16.45
N TYR A 163 -0.01 4.99 16.39
CA TYR A 163 0.88 5.55 17.40
C TYR A 163 0.84 7.07 17.44
N ILE A 164 0.90 7.72 16.27
CA ILE A 164 1.04 9.18 16.15
C ILE A 164 -0.32 9.88 16.15
N GLN A 165 -1.31 9.34 15.44
CA GLN A 165 -2.59 10.00 15.18
C GLN A 165 -3.75 9.41 15.97
N TRP A 166 -3.57 8.29 16.67
CA TRP A 166 -4.59 7.53 17.39
C TRP A 166 -5.72 7.01 16.47
N ASP A 167 -5.48 6.94 15.19
CA ASP A 167 -6.49 6.61 14.19
C ASP A 167 -5.94 5.74 13.05
N ALA A 168 -6.83 5.36 12.15
CA ALA A 168 -6.48 4.62 10.95
C ALA A 168 -5.59 5.46 10.02
N PRO A 169 -4.71 4.83 9.22
CA PRO A 169 -3.91 5.51 8.22
C PRO A 169 -4.76 6.32 7.25
N VAL A 170 -4.22 7.46 6.81
CA VAL A 170 -4.86 8.26 5.76
C VAL A 170 -4.82 7.52 4.42
N ALA A 171 -5.78 7.80 3.54
CA ALA A 171 -5.99 7.10 2.26
C ALA A 171 -4.71 6.89 1.43
N ARG A 172 -3.78 7.87 1.42
CA ARG A 172 -2.48 7.77 0.74
C ARG A 172 -1.57 6.64 1.28
N SER A 173 -1.68 6.32 2.56
CA SER A 173 -0.91 5.23 3.19
C SER A 173 -1.51 3.86 2.86
N MET A 174 -2.76 3.79 2.44
CA MET A 174 -3.43 2.55 2.03
C MET A 174 -2.81 1.93 0.77
N ILE A 175 -2.14 2.71 -0.08
CA ILE A 175 -1.40 2.19 -1.24
C ILE A 175 -0.40 1.12 -0.81
N LEU A 176 0.25 1.30 0.33
CA LEU A 176 1.21 0.33 0.86
C LEU A 176 0.54 -0.97 1.30
N PHE A 177 -0.61 -0.86 1.96
CA PHE A 177 -1.42 -2.02 2.30
C PHE A 177 -1.80 -2.82 1.04
N PHE A 178 -2.28 -2.14 0.00
CA PHE A 178 -2.64 -2.76 -1.28
C PHE A 178 -1.46 -3.40 -1.98
N ALA A 179 -0.28 -2.78 -1.94
CA ALA A 179 0.94 -3.29 -2.54
C ALA A 179 1.36 -4.67 -1.98
N PHE A 180 1.04 -4.98 -0.73
CA PHE A 180 1.28 -6.28 -0.12
C PHE A 180 0.07 -7.21 -0.23
N PHE A 181 -1.13 -6.68 -0.02
CA PHE A 181 -2.34 -7.49 0.03
C PHE A 181 -2.73 -8.06 -1.33
N ILE A 182 -2.66 -7.26 -2.40
CA ILE A 182 -3.07 -7.72 -3.75
C ILE A 182 -2.20 -8.89 -4.24
N PRO A 183 -0.85 -8.83 -4.22
CA PRO A 183 -0.02 -9.97 -4.61
C PRO A 183 -0.24 -11.19 -3.73
N ALA A 184 -0.35 -11.01 -2.42
CA ALA A 184 -0.59 -12.11 -1.49
C ALA A 184 -1.93 -12.80 -1.75
N ALA A 185 -2.99 -12.02 -1.94
CA ALA A 185 -4.31 -12.52 -2.31
C ALA A 185 -4.29 -13.26 -3.65
N GLY A 186 -3.56 -12.73 -4.64
CA GLY A 186 -3.37 -13.39 -5.93
C GLY A 186 -2.66 -14.75 -5.79
N ILE A 187 -1.57 -14.80 -5.02
CA ILE A 187 -0.84 -16.06 -4.77
C ILE A 187 -1.74 -17.06 -4.01
N CYS A 188 -2.46 -16.62 -2.97
CA CYS A 188 -3.39 -17.46 -2.23
C CYS A 188 -4.50 -18.01 -3.14
N SER A 189 -5.06 -17.17 -4.02
CA SER A 189 -6.08 -17.57 -4.99
C SER A 189 -5.53 -18.59 -6.01
N PHE A 190 -4.32 -18.39 -6.51
CA PHE A 190 -3.64 -19.34 -7.37
C PHE A 190 -3.46 -20.71 -6.68
N LEU A 191 -2.97 -20.71 -5.45
CA LEU A 191 -2.80 -21.95 -4.67
C LEU A 191 -4.14 -22.63 -4.37
N LEU A 192 -5.18 -21.85 -4.07
CA LEU A 192 -6.54 -22.36 -3.88
C LEU A 192 -7.08 -23.01 -5.16
N GLY A 193 -6.88 -22.37 -6.31
CA GLY A 193 -7.22 -22.95 -7.61
C GLY A 193 -6.57 -24.32 -7.82
N ARG A 194 -5.29 -24.47 -7.46
CA ARG A 194 -4.56 -25.74 -7.53
C ARG A 194 -5.13 -26.80 -6.58
N ILE A 195 -5.48 -26.42 -5.34
CA ILE A 195 -6.09 -27.34 -4.37
C ILE A 195 -7.43 -27.87 -4.90
N ILE A 196 -8.27 -26.96 -5.41
CA ILE A 196 -9.60 -27.33 -5.95
C ILE A 196 -9.46 -28.19 -7.21
N ALA A 197 -8.53 -27.87 -8.11
CA ALA A 197 -8.24 -28.69 -9.28
C ALA A 197 -7.84 -30.12 -8.86
N ALA A 198 -6.93 -30.28 -7.90
CA ALA A 198 -6.50 -31.57 -7.41
C ALA A 198 -7.65 -32.41 -6.79
N ALA A 199 -8.61 -31.74 -6.12
CA ALA A 199 -9.80 -32.39 -5.61
C ALA A 199 -10.77 -32.84 -6.73
N ARG A 200 -10.94 -31.97 -7.77
CA ARG A 200 -11.85 -32.22 -8.90
C ARG A 200 -11.33 -33.31 -9.86
N ILE A 201 -10.03 -33.43 -10.07
CA ILE A 201 -9.41 -34.48 -10.90
C ILE A 201 -9.85 -35.88 -10.47
N LYS A 202 -10.15 -36.10 -9.20
CA LYS A 202 -10.66 -37.35 -8.67
C LYS A 202 -12.12 -37.66 -9.04
N GLN A 203 -12.88 -36.66 -9.45
CA GLN A 203 -14.34 -36.75 -9.65
C GLN A 203 -14.77 -36.61 -11.11
N LEU A 204 -13.97 -35.99 -11.96
CA LEU A 204 -14.31 -35.62 -13.34
C LEU A 204 -13.38 -36.34 -14.33
N SER A 205 -13.89 -36.58 -15.55
CA SER A 205 -13.04 -37.07 -16.63
C SER A 205 -12.04 -35.98 -17.09
N PRO A 206 -10.86 -36.36 -17.62
CA PRO A 206 -9.85 -35.44 -18.09
C PRO A 206 -10.39 -34.41 -19.09
N GLY A 207 -11.28 -34.83 -20.01
CA GLY A 207 -11.91 -33.96 -21.01
C GLY A 207 -12.80 -32.87 -20.36
N GLN A 208 -13.58 -33.24 -19.35
CA GLN A 208 -14.45 -32.28 -18.63
C GLN A 208 -13.63 -31.24 -17.86
N ILE A 209 -12.52 -31.66 -17.23
CA ILE A 209 -11.61 -30.74 -16.52
C ILE A 209 -10.97 -29.77 -17.52
N GLY A 210 -10.54 -30.27 -18.69
CA GLY A 210 -9.95 -29.43 -19.74
C GLY A 210 -10.91 -28.34 -20.25
N ILE A 211 -12.18 -28.68 -20.49
CA ILE A 211 -13.20 -27.72 -20.90
C ILE A 211 -13.45 -26.66 -19.81
N GLN A 212 -13.63 -27.11 -18.55
CA GLN A 212 -13.85 -26.18 -17.43
C GLN A 212 -12.66 -25.25 -17.22
N ALA A 213 -11.43 -25.77 -17.29
CA ALA A 213 -10.21 -24.97 -17.19
C ALA A 213 -10.10 -23.92 -18.31
N LYS A 214 -10.43 -24.29 -19.55
CA LYS A 214 -10.43 -23.36 -20.70
C LYS A 214 -11.49 -22.27 -20.54
N ALA A 215 -12.72 -22.63 -20.17
CA ALA A 215 -13.81 -21.69 -19.94
C ALA A 215 -13.46 -20.72 -18.81
N LEU A 216 -12.92 -21.22 -17.70
CA LEU A 216 -12.53 -20.40 -16.56
C LEU A 216 -11.40 -19.42 -16.90
N ARG A 217 -10.40 -19.85 -17.71
CA ARG A 217 -9.33 -18.93 -18.18
C ARG A 217 -9.90 -17.82 -19.06
N ILE A 218 -10.75 -18.16 -20.04
CA ILE A 218 -11.36 -17.17 -20.92
C ILE A 218 -12.15 -16.16 -20.10
N PHE A 219 -13.00 -16.63 -19.18
CA PHE A 219 -13.77 -15.77 -18.30
C PHE A 219 -12.88 -14.85 -17.46
N ALA A 220 -11.82 -15.40 -16.85
CA ALA A 220 -10.88 -14.63 -16.04
C ALA A 220 -10.14 -13.56 -16.84
N VAL A 221 -9.72 -13.89 -18.08
CA VAL A 221 -9.07 -12.91 -18.98
C VAL A 221 -10.04 -11.81 -19.39
N LEU A 222 -11.29 -12.15 -19.73
CA LEU A 222 -12.33 -11.15 -20.06
C LEU A 222 -12.63 -10.24 -18.86
N LEU A 223 -12.74 -10.80 -17.66
CA LEU A 223 -12.96 -10.03 -16.43
C LEU A 223 -11.78 -9.08 -16.14
N PHE A 224 -10.56 -9.54 -16.34
CA PHE A 224 -9.36 -8.72 -16.17
C PHE A 224 -9.29 -7.59 -17.21
N ALA A 225 -9.58 -7.90 -18.47
CA ALA A 225 -9.64 -6.89 -19.54
C ALA A 225 -10.73 -5.85 -19.26
N ALA A 226 -11.92 -6.27 -18.83
CA ALA A 226 -12.99 -5.36 -18.40
C ALA A 226 -12.54 -4.46 -17.23
N GLY A 227 -11.82 -5.03 -16.27
CA GLY A 227 -11.22 -4.29 -15.17
C GLY A 227 -10.24 -3.20 -15.64
N ILE A 228 -9.27 -3.54 -16.49
CA ILE A 228 -8.33 -2.56 -17.07
C ILE A 228 -9.09 -1.47 -17.84
N THR A 229 -10.05 -1.85 -18.68
CA THR A 229 -10.85 -0.88 -19.44
C THR A 229 -11.59 0.09 -18.52
N ALA A 230 -12.24 -0.41 -17.49
CA ALA A 230 -12.91 0.43 -16.50
C ALA A 230 -11.95 1.38 -15.78
N SER A 231 -10.72 0.92 -15.41
CA SER A 231 -9.66 1.77 -14.85
C SER A 231 -9.28 2.89 -15.79
N VAL A 232 -9.02 2.57 -17.05
CA VAL A 232 -8.62 3.55 -18.06
C VAL A 232 -9.73 4.60 -18.23
N ILE A 233 -10.99 4.17 -18.35
CA ILE A 233 -12.14 5.07 -18.46
C ILE A 233 -12.22 5.99 -17.23
N THR A 234 -12.16 5.43 -16.01
CA THR A 234 -12.23 6.22 -14.78
C THR A 234 -11.06 7.21 -14.69
N SER A 235 -9.84 6.76 -15.03
CA SER A 235 -8.66 7.63 -15.01
C SER A 235 -8.78 8.77 -16.03
N THR A 236 -9.25 8.48 -17.24
CA THR A 236 -9.45 9.51 -18.27
C THR A 236 -10.54 10.52 -17.91
N GLN A 237 -11.60 10.08 -17.21
CA GLN A 237 -12.66 10.96 -16.71
C GLN A 237 -12.17 11.89 -15.59
N THR A 238 -11.18 11.48 -14.80
CA THR A 238 -10.62 12.29 -13.71
C THR A 238 -9.52 13.24 -14.18
N LEU A 239 -8.88 12.99 -15.32
CA LEU A 239 -7.80 13.83 -15.86
C LEU A 239 -8.17 15.33 -16.00
N PRO A 240 -9.35 15.73 -16.54
CA PRO A 240 -9.72 17.14 -16.65
C PRO A 240 -9.80 17.81 -15.27
N VAL A 241 -10.34 17.13 -14.26
CA VAL A 241 -10.44 17.64 -12.89
C VAL A 241 -9.06 17.85 -12.28
N GLN A 242 -8.15 16.89 -12.50
CA GLN A 242 -6.77 16.99 -12.02
C GLN A 242 -6.02 18.12 -12.72
N HIS A 243 -6.21 18.28 -14.03
CA HIS A 243 -5.59 19.35 -14.79
C HIS A 243 -6.08 20.73 -14.33
N ALA A 244 -7.39 20.89 -14.13
CA ALA A 244 -7.97 22.13 -13.59
C ALA A 244 -7.43 22.44 -12.18
N TYR A 245 -7.31 21.40 -11.33
CA TYR A 245 -6.72 21.55 -10.01
C TYR A 245 -5.25 22.00 -10.08
N ALA A 246 -4.45 21.38 -10.97
CA ALA A 246 -3.05 21.75 -11.15
C ALA A 246 -2.91 23.23 -11.63
N GLN A 247 -3.73 23.64 -12.60
CA GLN A 247 -3.73 25.03 -13.07
C GLN A 247 -4.12 26.02 -11.97
N ALA A 248 -5.14 25.69 -11.18
CA ALA A 248 -5.55 26.53 -10.06
C ALA A 248 -4.46 26.61 -8.96
N TRP A 249 -3.74 25.49 -8.73
CA TRP A 249 -2.59 25.46 -7.84
C TRP A 249 -1.46 26.36 -8.34
N ASP A 250 -1.08 26.25 -9.60
CA ASP A 250 -0.01 27.06 -10.20
C ASP A 250 -0.34 28.54 -10.16
N ALA A 251 -1.59 28.92 -10.45
CA ALA A 251 -2.06 30.30 -10.36
C ALA A 251 -1.97 30.84 -8.91
N ARG A 252 -2.40 30.06 -7.92
CA ARG A 252 -2.29 30.41 -6.51
C ARG A 252 -0.83 30.54 -6.05
N ASP A 253 0.05 29.65 -6.50
CA ASP A 253 1.48 29.72 -6.18
C ASP A 253 2.10 31.01 -6.70
N GLN A 254 1.80 31.38 -7.95
CA GLN A 254 2.28 32.62 -8.56
C GLN A 254 1.75 33.85 -7.82
N GLU A 255 0.47 33.86 -7.48
CA GLU A 255 -0.15 34.96 -6.72
C GLU A 255 0.51 35.16 -5.35
N LEU A 256 0.67 34.08 -4.57
CA LEU A 256 1.27 34.16 -3.23
C LEU A 256 2.74 34.62 -3.28
N ARG A 257 3.49 34.15 -4.28
CA ARG A 257 4.87 34.66 -4.51
C ARG A 257 4.90 36.13 -4.88
N ALA A 258 3.96 36.56 -5.71
CA ALA A 258 3.86 37.99 -6.10
C ALA A 258 3.48 38.86 -4.91
N LEU A 259 2.52 38.45 -4.09
CA LEU A 259 2.15 39.18 -2.85
C LEU A 259 3.34 39.29 -1.90
N ARG A 260 4.11 38.20 -1.74
CA ARG A 260 5.31 38.24 -0.91
C ARG A 260 6.38 39.18 -1.45
N ALA A 261 6.58 39.21 -2.76
CA ALA A 261 7.52 40.14 -3.41
C ALA A 261 7.12 41.60 -3.23
N GLN A 262 5.81 41.89 -3.08
CA GLN A 262 5.27 43.21 -2.77
C GLN A 262 5.36 43.58 -1.28
N GLY A 263 5.96 42.74 -0.43
CA GLY A 263 6.09 42.97 0.99
C GLY A 263 4.86 42.60 1.83
N VAL A 264 3.85 41.97 1.23
CA VAL A 264 2.68 41.46 1.98
C VAL A 264 3.14 40.31 2.89
N VAL A 265 2.79 40.43 4.17
CA VAL A 265 3.14 39.43 5.20
C VAL A 265 1.95 38.57 5.64
N ARG A 266 0.73 39.04 5.37
CA ARG A 266 -0.52 38.29 5.67
C ARG A 266 -1.34 38.23 4.40
N ALA A 267 -1.68 37.02 3.97
CA ALA A 267 -2.39 36.80 2.72
C ALA A 267 -3.63 35.91 2.91
N GLN A 268 -4.55 36.05 1.98
CA GLN A 268 -5.69 35.15 1.83
C GLN A 268 -5.64 34.55 0.43
N ALA A 269 -6.02 33.27 0.31
CA ALA A 269 -6.08 32.58 -0.97
C ALA A 269 -7.23 31.58 -1.00
N PRO A 270 -7.77 31.27 -2.19
CA PRO A 270 -8.87 30.30 -2.30
C PRO A 270 -8.40 28.91 -1.89
N ALA A 271 -9.25 28.20 -1.14
CA ALA A 271 -9.06 26.76 -0.94
C ALA A 271 -9.39 26.03 -2.23
N LEU A 272 -8.50 25.11 -2.62
CA LEU A 272 -8.67 24.32 -3.83
C LEU A 272 -9.38 23.00 -3.49
N THR A 273 -10.45 22.72 -4.21
CA THR A 273 -11.13 21.42 -4.09
C THR A 273 -10.38 20.41 -4.93
N ASN A 274 -9.87 19.35 -4.29
CA ASN A 274 -9.20 18.26 -4.99
C ASN A 274 -10.01 16.97 -4.97
N ALA A 275 -9.81 16.14 -6.00
CA ALA A 275 -10.51 14.88 -6.18
C ALA A 275 -10.16 13.80 -5.12
N TYR A 276 -9.12 14.04 -4.31
CA TYR A 276 -8.55 13.03 -3.41
C TYR A 276 -8.73 13.34 -1.92
N GLY A 277 -9.50 14.39 -1.58
CA GLY A 277 -9.80 14.74 -0.19
C GLY A 277 -8.60 15.18 0.63
N SER A 278 -7.51 15.66 0.00
CA SER A 278 -6.41 16.27 0.75
C SER A 278 -6.88 17.58 1.38
N VAL A 279 -6.47 17.81 2.62
CA VAL A 279 -6.78 19.06 3.32
C VAL A 279 -6.02 20.19 2.66
N ASP A 280 -6.72 21.25 2.29
CA ASP A 280 -6.15 22.49 1.79
C ASP A 280 -6.34 23.63 2.82
N LEU A 281 -6.14 24.89 2.41
CA LEU A 281 -6.28 26.03 3.28
C LEU A 281 -7.64 26.07 3.99
N THR A 282 -7.63 26.43 5.25
CA THR A 282 -8.81 26.55 6.11
C THR A 282 -8.98 28.00 6.59
N ASP A 283 -10.13 28.30 7.17
CA ASP A 283 -10.41 29.60 7.76
C ASP A 283 -9.59 29.87 9.04
N ASN A 284 -8.96 28.81 9.60
CA ASN A 284 -8.14 28.93 10.80
C ASN A 284 -6.64 29.08 10.44
N PRO A 285 -6.05 30.28 10.62
CA PRO A 285 -4.63 30.52 10.29
C PRO A 285 -3.67 29.67 11.13
N LYS A 286 -4.11 29.17 12.29
CA LYS A 286 -3.33 28.29 13.16
C LYS A 286 -3.40 26.83 12.73
N HIS A 287 -4.25 26.47 11.77
CA HIS A 287 -4.30 25.12 11.24
C HIS A 287 -2.94 24.76 10.62
N TRP A 288 -2.52 23.50 10.79
CA TRP A 288 -1.18 23.09 10.38
C TRP A 288 -0.91 23.30 8.88
N VAL A 289 -1.90 23.12 8.01
CA VAL A 289 -1.77 23.37 6.55
C VAL A 289 -1.48 24.83 6.29
N ASN A 290 -2.26 25.74 6.90
CA ASN A 290 -2.10 27.18 6.74
C ASN A 290 -0.72 27.63 7.24
N ARG A 291 -0.27 27.12 8.39
CA ARG A 291 1.05 27.42 8.95
C ARG A 291 2.19 26.91 8.05
N CYS A 292 2.11 25.69 7.54
CA CYS A 292 3.11 25.17 6.62
C CYS A 292 3.15 25.97 5.32
N ALA A 293 2.00 26.31 4.75
CA ALA A 293 1.91 27.14 3.55
C ALA A 293 2.45 28.55 3.81
N ALA A 294 2.07 29.21 4.91
CA ALA A 294 2.60 30.51 5.28
C ALA A 294 4.13 30.50 5.39
N GLN A 295 4.67 29.49 6.09
CA GLN A 295 6.13 29.33 6.21
C GLN A 295 6.81 29.10 4.86
N TYR A 296 6.21 28.29 3.96
CA TYR A 296 6.76 28.03 2.64
C TYR A 296 6.87 29.30 1.79
N TYR A 297 5.86 30.17 1.84
CA TYR A 297 5.85 31.46 1.12
C TYR A 297 6.55 32.60 1.88
N GLY A 298 7.05 32.37 3.09
CA GLY A 298 7.66 33.38 3.93
C GLY A 298 6.66 34.42 4.46
N LEU A 299 5.40 34.04 4.62
CA LEU A 299 4.32 34.86 5.19
C LEU A 299 4.21 34.64 6.71
N GLU A 300 3.67 35.64 7.43
CA GLU A 300 3.31 35.52 8.84
C GLU A 300 2.03 34.70 9.02
N SER A 301 1.06 34.87 8.15
CA SER A 301 -0.19 34.09 8.13
C SER A 301 -0.74 33.95 6.72
N LEU A 302 -1.40 32.82 6.50
CA LEU A 302 -2.15 32.51 5.29
C LEU A 302 -3.49 31.89 5.69
N GLU A 303 -4.57 32.41 5.13
CA GLU A 303 -5.93 31.99 5.42
C GLU A 303 -6.68 31.69 4.12
N LYS A 304 -7.74 30.88 4.23
CA LYS A 304 -8.68 30.74 3.13
C LYS A 304 -9.48 32.04 2.98
N ASN A 305 -9.61 32.54 1.75
CA ASN A 305 -10.59 33.57 1.46
C ASN A 305 -11.99 32.93 1.28
N ASN A 306 -13.00 33.63 1.73
CA ASN A 306 -14.40 33.24 1.57
C ASN A 306 -14.89 33.44 0.15
#